data_7530d148642631e1107acf575e0e3b13
#
_entry.id   7530d148642631e1107acf575e0e3b13
#
_cell.length_a   1.000
_cell.length_b   1.000
_cell.length_c   1.000
_cell.angle_alpha   90.00
_cell.angle_beta   90.00
_cell.angle_gamma   90.00
#
_symmetry.space_group_name_H-M   'P 1'
#
loop_
_entity.id
_entity.type
_entity.pdbx_description
1 polymer ?
#
loop_
_entity_poly.entity_id
_entity_poly.type
_entity_poly.pdbx_seq_one_letter_code
_entity_poly.pdbx_strand_id
1 'polypeptide(L)'
;MRAVVTGAARGLGEAVAARLAAGGASVALIDISPQVTAAAGRIAAGLAPGAAGRTTAIVADVAGEATCQAAIDRAAAELGGIDALVNNAGVGGPDTRVVDTAFDDFWAVLRVNLGSVFLASRAAARLMITRNAGGAIVNLGSIFGQQGVPGGAGYCASKAAVALLTQSLALELAPHGIRVNTIAPGNMATEMHWDELRSRARAAGTTFEEQVDLVARSVPLGRHGTGDDIAGVVAWLVSADAGYVTGQTIGVNGGVWLS
;
A
#
# COMPACT_ATOMS: atom_id res chain seq x y z
N MET A 1 10.39 -7.11 15.01
CA MET A 1 9.09 -6.96 14.33
C MET A 1 9.07 -7.85 13.10
N ARG A 2 7.94 -8.48 12.79
CA ARG A 2 7.69 -9.35 11.64
C ARG A 2 6.61 -8.68 10.79
N ALA A 3 6.99 -8.22 9.62
CA ALA A 3 6.12 -7.44 8.75
C ALA A 3 5.83 -8.16 7.44
N VAL A 4 4.62 -8.00 6.93
CA VAL A 4 4.22 -8.44 5.59
C VAL A 4 3.87 -7.20 4.77
N VAL A 5 4.39 -7.09 3.54
CA VAL A 5 4.10 -6.01 2.62
C VAL A 5 3.60 -6.59 1.30
N THR A 6 2.39 -6.25 0.87
CA THR A 6 1.83 -6.66 -0.41
C THR A 6 2.12 -5.65 -1.52
N GLY A 7 2.22 -6.10 -2.78
CA GLY A 7 2.60 -5.22 -3.90
C GLY A 7 4.04 -4.69 -3.75
N ALA A 8 4.95 -5.54 -3.28
CA ALA A 8 6.27 -5.13 -2.82
C ALA A 8 7.40 -5.36 -3.83
N ALA A 9 7.10 -5.72 -5.10
CA ALA A 9 8.12 -5.92 -6.11
C ALA A 9 8.79 -4.62 -6.59
N ARG A 10 8.12 -3.47 -6.39
CA ARG A 10 8.61 -2.14 -6.81
C ARG A 10 7.87 -1.00 -6.10
N GLY A 11 8.32 0.24 -6.34
CA GLY A 11 7.61 1.46 -5.95
C GLY A 11 7.43 1.62 -4.46
N LEU A 12 6.23 2.04 -4.02
CA LEU A 12 5.96 2.33 -2.61
C LEU A 12 6.13 1.09 -1.72
N GLY A 13 5.67 -0.08 -2.18
CA GLY A 13 5.77 -1.33 -1.42
C GLY A 13 7.22 -1.77 -1.20
N GLU A 14 8.08 -1.65 -2.21
CA GLU A 14 9.51 -1.95 -2.08
C GLU A 14 10.19 -0.97 -1.10
N ALA A 15 9.89 0.34 -1.21
CA ALA A 15 10.44 1.35 -0.31
C ALA A 15 10.01 1.13 1.15
N VAL A 16 8.74 0.78 1.38
CA VAL A 16 8.22 0.41 2.70
C VAL A 16 8.94 -0.82 3.25
N ALA A 17 9.08 -1.88 2.45
CA ALA A 17 9.79 -3.09 2.86
C ALA A 17 11.25 -2.80 3.21
N ALA A 18 11.94 -1.99 2.40
CA ALA A 18 13.32 -1.57 2.64
C ALA A 18 13.45 -0.78 3.95
N ARG A 19 12.57 0.18 4.19
CA ARG A 19 12.58 0.99 5.41
C ARG A 19 12.36 0.14 6.67
N LEU A 20 11.40 -0.79 6.63
CA LEU A 20 11.12 -1.67 7.75
C LEU A 20 12.29 -2.63 8.03
N ALA A 21 12.88 -3.21 6.97
CA ALA A 21 14.04 -4.08 7.10
C ALA A 21 15.27 -3.33 7.65
N ALA A 22 15.54 -2.11 7.18
CA ALA A 22 16.60 -1.25 7.71
C ALA A 22 16.36 -0.90 9.19
N GLY A 23 15.11 -0.82 9.64
CA GLY A 23 14.72 -0.69 11.05
C GLY A 23 14.81 -1.99 11.87
N GLY A 24 15.37 -3.07 11.30
CA GLY A 24 15.58 -4.36 11.99
C GLY A 24 14.39 -5.32 11.92
N ALA A 25 13.35 -5.04 11.12
CA ALA A 25 12.24 -5.96 10.93
C ALA A 25 12.62 -7.15 10.02
N SER A 26 12.03 -8.32 10.29
CA SER A 26 11.94 -9.40 9.30
C SER A 26 10.74 -9.12 8.41
N VAL A 27 10.93 -9.01 7.09
CA VAL A 27 9.90 -8.56 6.15
C VAL A 27 9.64 -9.62 5.08
N ALA A 28 8.39 -10.07 4.96
CA ALA A 28 7.92 -10.86 3.83
C ALA A 28 7.33 -9.91 2.76
N LEU A 29 7.93 -9.93 1.58
CA LEU A 29 7.48 -9.21 0.40
C LEU A 29 6.57 -10.14 -0.40
N ILE A 30 5.32 -9.72 -0.64
CA ILE A 30 4.35 -10.48 -1.45
C ILE A 30 4.01 -9.67 -2.69
N ASP A 31 4.07 -10.27 -3.87
CA ASP A 31 3.67 -9.66 -5.13
C ASP A 31 3.25 -10.72 -6.14
N ILE A 32 2.37 -10.37 -7.07
CA ILE A 32 2.03 -11.24 -8.21
C ILE A 32 3.21 -11.36 -9.19
N SER A 33 4.06 -10.34 -9.25
CA SER A 33 5.25 -10.32 -10.10
C SER A 33 6.39 -11.13 -9.49
N PRO A 34 7.05 -12.02 -10.26
CA PRO A 34 8.25 -12.73 -9.80
C PRO A 34 9.44 -11.80 -9.50
N GLN A 35 9.37 -10.52 -9.92
CA GLN A 35 10.37 -9.49 -9.60
C GLN A 35 10.48 -9.23 -8.09
N VAL A 36 9.50 -9.65 -7.30
CA VAL A 36 9.54 -9.55 -5.82
C VAL A 36 10.75 -10.25 -5.23
N THR A 37 11.22 -11.33 -5.86
CA THR A 37 12.44 -12.04 -5.44
C THR A 37 13.68 -11.16 -5.60
N ALA A 38 13.79 -10.46 -6.73
CA ALA A 38 14.89 -9.52 -6.95
C ALA A 38 14.80 -8.31 -6.00
N ALA A 39 13.61 -7.81 -5.72
CA ALA A 39 13.39 -6.73 -4.75
C ALA A 39 13.87 -7.15 -3.34
N ALA A 40 13.48 -8.32 -2.86
CA ALA A 40 13.96 -8.85 -1.59
C ALA A 40 15.49 -8.97 -1.53
N GLY A 41 16.11 -9.44 -2.63
CA GLY A 41 17.57 -9.50 -2.76
C GLY A 41 18.26 -8.14 -2.71
N ARG A 42 17.71 -7.11 -3.41
CA ARG A 42 18.23 -5.73 -3.36
C ARG A 42 18.17 -5.16 -1.95
N ILE A 43 17.03 -5.36 -1.27
CA ILE A 43 16.86 -4.88 0.11
C ILE A 43 17.85 -5.57 1.03
N ALA A 44 17.98 -6.91 0.96
CA ALA A 44 18.92 -7.64 1.80
C ALA A 44 20.37 -7.18 1.59
N ALA A 45 20.78 -6.94 0.33
CA ALA A 45 22.12 -6.44 -0.01
C ALA A 45 22.38 -5.00 0.47
N GLY A 46 21.35 -4.20 0.61
CA GLY A 46 21.42 -2.82 1.12
C GLY A 46 21.43 -2.69 2.64
N LEU A 47 21.22 -3.77 3.40
CA LEU A 47 21.25 -3.73 4.86
C LEU A 47 22.69 -3.57 5.37
N ALA A 48 22.85 -2.82 6.45
CA ALA A 48 24.15 -2.68 7.12
C ALA A 48 24.68 -4.04 7.61
N PRO A 49 25.99 -4.28 7.58
CA PRO A 49 26.57 -5.48 8.15
C PRO A 49 26.14 -5.71 9.59
N GLY A 50 25.60 -6.90 9.89
CA GLY A 50 25.08 -7.22 11.23
C GLY A 50 23.67 -6.70 11.52
N ALA A 51 22.97 -6.11 10.55
CA ALA A 51 21.57 -5.71 10.72
C ALA A 51 20.70 -6.93 11.09
N ALA A 52 19.76 -6.73 12.03
CA ALA A 52 18.82 -7.76 12.43
C ALA A 52 17.72 -8.02 11.41
N GLY A 53 17.53 -7.09 10.46
CA GLY A 53 16.51 -7.17 9.40
C GLY A 53 16.79 -8.32 8.43
N ARG A 54 15.70 -8.97 8.00
CA ARG A 54 15.72 -10.05 7.00
C ARG A 54 14.59 -9.84 6.01
N THR A 55 14.77 -10.34 4.79
CA THR A 55 13.72 -10.31 3.77
C THR A 55 13.46 -11.71 3.21
N THR A 56 12.22 -11.99 2.92
CA THR A 56 11.79 -13.17 2.16
C THR A 56 10.81 -12.73 1.07
N ALA A 57 10.71 -13.48 -0.02
CA ALA A 57 9.86 -13.15 -1.16
C ALA A 57 8.84 -14.26 -1.41
N ILE A 58 7.58 -13.87 -1.65
CA ILE A 58 6.49 -14.77 -1.96
C ILE A 58 5.79 -14.27 -3.22
N VAL A 59 5.80 -15.06 -4.28
CA VAL A 59 5.05 -14.76 -5.51
C VAL A 59 3.62 -15.27 -5.32
N ALA A 60 2.64 -14.35 -5.26
CA ALA A 60 1.23 -14.70 -5.09
C ALA A 60 0.29 -13.57 -5.53
N ASP A 61 -0.88 -13.93 -6.06
CA ASP A 61 -2.00 -13.01 -6.29
C ASP A 61 -2.81 -12.87 -4.99
N VAL A 62 -2.72 -11.69 -4.37
CA VAL A 62 -3.47 -11.37 -3.13
C VAL A 62 -4.94 -10.99 -3.38
N ALA A 63 -5.37 -10.87 -4.64
CA ALA A 63 -6.76 -10.65 -5.01
C ALA A 63 -7.57 -11.96 -5.13
N GLY A 64 -6.90 -13.12 -5.07
CA GLY A 64 -7.52 -14.45 -4.98
C GLY A 64 -7.61 -14.92 -3.53
N GLU A 65 -8.76 -15.40 -3.08
CA GLU A 65 -8.96 -15.77 -1.68
C GLU A 65 -8.00 -16.87 -1.21
N ALA A 66 -7.93 -17.99 -1.93
CA ALA A 66 -7.07 -19.11 -1.56
C ALA A 66 -5.57 -18.76 -1.66
N THR A 67 -5.18 -18.04 -2.71
CA THR A 67 -3.78 -17.63 -2.92
C THR A 67 -3.32 -16.60 -1.90
N CYS A 68 -4.18 -15.66 -1.52
CA CYS A 68 -3.92 -14.69 -0.48
C CYS A 68 -3.76 -15.37 0.89
N GLN A 69 -4.69 -16.26 1.27
CA GLN A 69 -4.59 -17.01 2.52
C GLN A 69 -3.28 -17.80 2.59
N ALA A 70 -2.96 -18.58 1.56
CA ALA A 70 -1.74 -19.38 1.50
C ALA A 70 -0.47 -18.51 1.58
N ALA A 71 -0.47 -17.33 0.93
CA ALA A 71 0.66 -16.41 0.98
C ALA A 71 0.88 -15.82 2.38
N ILE A 72 -0.19 -15.43 3.08
CA ILE A 72 -0.13 -14.90 4.44
C ILE A 72 0.31 -15.99 5.43
N ASP A 73 -0.22 -17.22 5.30
CA ASP A 73 0.17 -18.33 6.15
C ASP A 73 1.64 -18.71 5.95
N ARG A 74 2.12 -18.73 4.70
CA ARG A 74 3.53 -18.93 4.37
C ARG A 74 4.40 -17.84 4.97
N ALA A 75 4.03 -16.56 4.82
CA ALA A 75 4.77 -15.45 5.42
C ALA A 75 4.86 -15.59 6.94
N ALA A 76 3.74 -15.95 7.59
CA ALA A 76 3.71 -16.18 9.03
C ALA A 76 4.64 -17.33 9.47
N ALA A 77 4.68 -18.43 8.71
CA ALA A 77 5.54 -19.56 8.99
C ALA A 77 7.03 -19.18 8.84
N GLU A 78 7.41 -18.50 7.75
CA GLU A 78 8.80 -18.09 7.48
C GLU A 78 9.30 -17.02 8.47
N LEU A 79 8.42 -16.12 8.94
CA LEU A 79 8.77 -15.07 9.89
C LEU A 79 8.62 -15.50 11.37
N GLY A 80 7.92 -16.59 11.66
CA GLY A 80 7.54 -16.99 13.01
C GLY A 80 6.38 -16.18 13.59
N GLY A 81 5.49 -15.67 12.72
CA GLY A 81 4.29 -14.88 13.02
C GLY A 81 4.25 -13.55 12.30
N ILE A 82 3.19 -12.76 12.53
CA ILE A 82 2.99 -11.43 11.93
C ILE A 82 2.72 -10.43 13.05
N ASP A 83 3.45 -9.30 13.05
CA ASP A 83 3.24 -8.16 13.94
C ASP A 83 2.68 -6.96 13.17
N ALA A 84 3.00 -6.85 11.87
CA ALA A 84 2.53 -5.78 11.01
C ALA A 84 2.15 -6.30 9.61
N LEU A 85 1.04 -5.78 9.06
CA LEU A 85 0.63 -5.97 7.67
C LEU A 85 0.55 -4.62 6.97
N VAL A 86 1.15 -4.50 5.79
CA VAL A 86 1.01 -3.33 4.92
C VAL A 86 0.35 -3.76 3.62
N ASN A 87 -0.90 -3.37 3.44
CA ASN A 87 -1.68 -3.58 2.23
C ASN A 87 -1.39 -2.48 1.23
N ASN A 88 -0.44 -2.73 0.33
CA ASN A 88 -0.04 -1.78 -0.70
C ASN A 88 -0.40 -2.24 -2.12
N ALA A 89 -0.66 -3.51 -2.36
CA ALA A 89 -1.07 -4.01 -3.68
C ALA A 89 -2.26 -3.22 -4.24
N GLY A 90 -2.18 -2.79 -5.50
CA GLY A 90 -3.24 -2.02 -6.14
C GLY A 90 -2.96 -1.69 -7.59
N VAL A 91 -4.01 -1.33 -8.32
CA VAL A 91 -3.99 -0.94 -9.74
C VAL A 91 -4.78 0.36 -9.95
N GLY A 92 -4.41 1.15 -10.97
CA GLY A 92 -5.13 2.39 -11.33
C GLY A 92 -6.47 2.16 -12.03
N GLY A 93 -6.54 1.12 -12.83
CA GLY A 93 -7.68 0.88 -13.72
C GLY A 93 -7.63 1.70 -15.01
N PRO A 94 -8.62 1.56 -15.90
CA PRO A 94 -8.72 2.34 -17.11
C PRO A 94 -9.12 3.79 -16.83
N ASP A 95 -8.58 4.73 -17.60
CA ASP A 95 -9.00 6.14 -17.62
C ASP A 95 -10.15 6.30 -18.61
N THR A 96 -11.37 5.96 -18.18
CA THR A 96 -12.58 6.01 -19.01
C THR A 96 -13.76 6.62 -18.25
N ARG A 97 -14.62 7.37 -18.98
CA ARG A 97 -15.83 7.94 -18.38
C ARG A 97 -16.74 6.82 -17.88
N VAL A 98 -17.48 7.06 -16.80
CA VAL A 98 -18.40 6.08 -16.21
C VAL A 98 -19.36 5.47 -17.23
N VAL A 99 -19.86 6.29 -18.16
CA VAL A 99 -20.81 5.84 -19.20
C VAL A 99 -20.18 4.92 -20.25
N ASP A 100 -18.85 4.92 -20.37
CA ASP A 100 -18.08 4.12 -21.31
C ASP A 100 -17.31 2.98 -20.64
N THR A 101 -17.32 2.90 -19.29
CA THR A 101 -16.58 1.89 -18.53
C THR A 101 -17.31 0.57 -18.55
N ALA A 102 -16.63 -0.50 -18.96
CA ALA A 102 -17.18 -1.85 -18.86
C ALA A 102 -17.29 -2.26 -17.37
N PHE A 103 -18.37 -2.96 -17.02
CA PHE A 103 -18.60 -3.41 -15.65
C PHE A 103 -17.46 -4.30 -15.13
N ASP A 104 -16.92 -5.17 -15.97
CA ASP A 104 -15.81 -6.05 -15.60
C ASP A 104 -14.53 -5.29 -15.30
N ASP A 105 -14.24 -4.20 -16.02
CA ASP A 105 -13.09 -3.34 -15.75
C ASP A 105 -13.25 -2.61 -14.41
N PHE A 106 -14.43 -2.06 -14.14
CA PHE A 106 -14.75 -1.46 -12.85
C PHE A 106 -14.57 -2.48 -11.71
N TRP A 107 -15.13 -3.69 -11.86
CA TRP A 107 -15.08 -4.72 -10.85
C TRP A 107 -13.66 -5.29 -10.64
N ALA A 108 -12.86 -5.39 -11.71
CA ALA A 108 -11.47 -5.82 -11.62
C ALA A 108 -10.64 -4.88 -10.72
N VAL A 109 -10.85 -3.57 -10.81
CA VAL A 109 -10.19 -2.58 -9.92
C VAL A 109 -10.62 -2.78 -8.46
N LEU A 110 -11.91 -2.94 -8.18
CA LEU A 110 -12.41 -3.18 -6.83
C LEU A 110 -11.86 -4.50 -6.26
N ARG A 111 -11.83 -5.55 -7.05
CA ARG A 111 -11.30 -6.84 -6.64
C ARG A 111 -9.85 -6.77 -6.19
N VAL A 112 -9.02 -6.05 -6.96
CA VAL A 112 -7.61 -5.87 -6.59
C VAL A 112 -7.46 -4.90 -5.42
N ASN A 113 -8.01 -3.69 -5.50
CA ASN A 113 -7.71 -2.62 -4.55
C ASN A 113 -8.41 -2.77 -3.19
N LEU A 114 -9.62 -3.32 -3.18
CA LEU A 114 -10.44 -3.52 -1.97
C LEU A 114 -10.42 -4.97 -1.53
N GLY A 115 -10.65 -5.90 -2.47
CA GLY A 115 -10.71 -7.34 -2.18
C GLY A 115 -9.43 -7.85 -1.55
N SER A 116 -8.25 -7.48 -2.09
CA SER A 116 -6.96 -7.88 -1.53
C SER A 116 -6.76 -7.35 -0.11
N VAL A 117 -7.15 -6.10 0.15
CA VAL A 117 -7.06 -5.48 1.50
C VAL A 117 -7.91 -6.26 2.50
N PHE A 118 -9.16 -6.59 2.13
CA PHE A 118 -10.04 -7.39 2.98
C PHE A 118 -9.46 -8.79 3.25
N LEU A 119 -9.03 -9.49 2.21
CA LEU A 119 -8.52 -10.86 2.32
C LEU A 119 -7.25 -10.94 3.16
N ALA A 120 -6.27 -10.10 2.89
CA ALA A 120 -5.00 -10.09 3.61
C ALA A 120 -5.18 -9.60 5.06
N SER A 121 -6.01 -8.58 5.29
CA SER A 121 -6.31 -8.10 6.66
C SER A 121 -7.00 -9.17 7.47
N ARG A 122 -8.00 -9.87 6.91
CA ARG A 122 -8.69 -10.99 7.56
C ARG A 122 -7.73 -12.12 7.93
N ALA A 123 -6.86 -12.52 7.00
CA ALA A 123 -5.91 -13.60 7.23
C ALA A 123 -4.89 -13.22 8.32
N ALA A 124 -4.27 -12.04 8.22
CA ALA A 124 -3.29 -11.57 9.19
C ALA A 124 -3.91 -11.32 10.59
N ALA A 125 -5.12 -10.72 10.65
CA ALA A 125 -5.80 -10.46 11.91
C ALA A 125 -6.11 -11.75 12.68
N ARG A 126 -6.55 -12.81 12.00
CA ARG A 126 -6.77 -14.13 12.63
C ARG A 126 -5.50 -14.66 13.30
N LEU A 127 -4.35 -14.55 12.63
CA LEU A 127 -3.07 -14.96 13.18
C LEU A 127 -2.62 -14.07 14.36
N MET A 128 -2.81 -12.75 14.26
CA MET A 128 -2.50 -11.79 15.33
C MET A 128 -3.38 -12.06 16.57
N ILE A 129 -4.69 -12.28 16.40
CA ILE A 129 -5.63 -12.62 17.48
C ILE A 129 -5.21 -13.91 18.19
N THR A 130 -4.94 -14.97 17.43
CA THR A 130 -4.51 -16.28 17.98
C THR A 130 -3.23 -16.14 18.81
N ARG A 131 -2.31 -15.28 18.42
CA ARG A 131 -1.08 -15.02 19.19
C ARG A 131 -1.29 -14.12 20.40
N ASN A 132 -2.39 -13.41 20.49
CA ASN A 132 -2.74 -12.47 21.56
C ASN A 132 -1.59 -11.48 21.91
N ALA A 133 -0.90 -10.97 20.88
CA ALA A 133 0.26 -10.08 21.04
C ALA A 133 0.04 -8.68 20.44
N GLY A 134 -1.22 -8.38 20.03
CA GLY A 134 -1.52 -7.16 19.31
C GLY A 134 -0.94 -7.16 17.89
N GLY A 135 -0.95 -5.98 17.25
CA GLY A 135 -0.41 -5.80 15.90
C GLY A 135 -0.77 -4.47 15.27
N ALA A 136 -0.34 -4.27 14.03
CA ALA A 136 -0.70 -3.09 13.24
C ALA A 136 -0.98 -3.47 11.78
N ILE A 137 -2.05 -2.91 11.23
CA ILE A 137 -2.39 -3.01 9.81
C ILE A 137 -2.39 -1.61 9.20
N VAL A 138 -1.67 -1.43 8.11
CA VAL A 138 -1.61 -0.17 7.37
C VAL A 138 -2.10 -0.42 5.94
N ASN A 139 -3.13 0.30 5.54
CA ASN A 139 -3.73 0.20 4.21
C ASN A 139 -3.33 1.39 3.34
N LEU A 140 -2.89 1.16 2.10
CA LEU A 140 -2.63 2.22 1.14
C LEU A 140 -3.93 2.65 0.46
N GLY A 141 -4.48 3.76 0.92
CA GLY A 141 -5.57 4.51 0.30
C GLY A 141 -5.07 5.39 -0.85
N SER A 142 -5.65 6.57 -0.96
CA SER A 142 -5.26 7.66 -1.90
C SER A 142 -6.02 8.92 -1.51
N ILE A 143 -5.52 10.10 -1.91
CA ILE A 143 -6.32 11.34 -1.93
C ILE A 143 -7.60 11.16 -2.77
N PHE A 144 -7.57 10.32 -3.80
CA PHE A 144 -8.74 9.97 -4.63
C PHE A 144 -9.73 8.99 -3.97
N GLY A 145 -9.48 8.58 -2.73
CA GLY A 145 -10.50 8.01 -1.84
C GLY A 145 -11.31 9.06 -1.08
N GLN A 146 -10.90 10.34 -1.15
CA GLN A 146 -11.56 11.47 -0.48
C GLN A 146 -12.19 12.44 -1.48
N GLN A 147 -11.86 12.34 -2.76
CA GLN A 147 -12.43 13.10 -3.86
C GLN A 147 -12.52 12.26 -5.13
N GLY A 148 -13.53 12.53 -5.96
CA GLY A 148 -13.64 11.91 -7.28
C GLY A 148 -12.83 12.65 -8.34
N VAL A 149 -12.42 11.91 -9.38
CA VAL A 149 -11.84 12.47 -10.60
C VAL A 149 -12.51 11.88 -11.83
N PRO A 150 -12.67 12.64 -12.93
CA PRO A 150 -13.13 12.08 -14.18
C PRO A 150 -12.24 10.91 -14.61
N GLY A 151 -12.83 9.85 -15.16
CA GLY A 151 -12.09 8.66 -15.59
C GLY A 151 -11.68 7.70 -14.48
N GLY A 152 -11.72 8.12 -13.21
CA GLY A 152 -11.22 7.36 -12.07
C GLY A 152 -12.26 6.63 -11.23
N ALA A 153 -13.47 6.37 -11.72
CA ALA A 153 -14.59 5.90 -10.89
C ALA A 153 -14.29 4.62 -10.08
N GLY A 154 -13.75 3.59 -10.72
CA GLY A 154 -13.40 2.35 -10.03
C GLY A 154 -12.31 2.54 -8.98
N TYR A 155 -11.27 3.30 -9.33
CA TYR A 155 -10.17 3.61 -8.43
C TYR A 155 -10.64 4.42 -7.22
N CYS A 156 -11.34 5.55 -7.45
CA CYS A 156 -11.86 6.40 -6.37
C CYS A 156 -12.78 5.63 -5.43
N ALA A 157 -13.74 4.86 -5.98
CA ALA A 157 -14.65 4.04 -5.19
C ALA A 157 -13.88 3.00 -4.35
N SER A 158 -12.89 2.32 -4.94
CA SER A 158 -12.09 1.33 -4.23
C SER A 158 -11.29 1.95 -3.07
N LYS A 159 -10.68 3.13 -3.28
CA LYS A 159 -9.88 3.81 -2.25
C LYS A 159 -10.72 4.44 -1.15
N ALA A 160 -11.93 4.93 -1.45
CA ALA A 160 -12.91 5.34 -0.46
C ALA A 160 -13.38 4.16 0.40
N ALA A 161 -13.67 3.01 -0.24
CA ALA A 161 -14.07 1.80 0.47
C ALA A 161 -12.95 1.27 1.39
N VAL A 162 -11.68 1.37 1.01
CA VAL A 162 -10.54 1.00 1.87
C VAL A 162 -10.51 1.85 3.14
N ALA A 163 -10.78 3.16 3.05
CA ALA A 163 -10.80 4.03 4.22
C ALA A 163 -11.91 3.62 5.22
N LEU A 164 -13.13 3.33 4.74
CA LEU A 164 -14.23 2.88 5.59
C LEU A 164 -14.04 1.45 6.11
N LEU A 165 -13.49 0.54 5.30
CA LEU A 165 -13.11 -0.79 5.75
C LEU A 165 -12.07 -0.72 6.88
N THR A 166 -11.13 0.23 6.79
CA THR A 166 -10.14 0.48 7.84
C THR A 166 -10.80 0.87 9.16
N GLN A 167 -11.82 1.72 9.14
CA GLN A 167 -12.56 2.12 10.34
C GLN A 167 -13.28 0.93 10.98
N SER A 168 -13.96 0.11 10.18
CA SER A 168 -14.63 -1.11 10.66
C SER A 168 -13.63 -2.07 11.30
N LEU A 169 -12.52 -2.37 10.61
CA LEU A 169 -11.46 -3.23 11.13
C LEU A 169 -10.83 -2.65 12.42
N ALA A 170 -10.63 -1.34 12.49
CA ALA A 170 -10.09 -0.69 13.69
C ALA A 170 -10.98 -0.90 14.92
N LEU A 171 -12.30 -0.75 14.75
CA LEU A 171 -13.27 -0.95 15.83
C LEU A 171 -13.35 -2.43 16.26
N GLU A 172 -13.39 -3.34 15.30
CA GLU A 172 -13.49 -4.78 15.56
C GLU A 172 -12.21 -5.36 16.19
N LEU A 173 -11.04 -4.87 15.80
CA LEU A 173 -9.76 -5.42 16.19
C LEU A 173 -9.12 -4.73 17.42
N ALA A 174 -9.61 -3.56 17.82
CA ALA A 174 -9.12 -2.83 19.01
C ALA A 174 -9.13 -3.66 20.29
N PRO A 175 -10.16 -4.48 20.61
CA PRO A 175 -10.15 -5.34 21.79
C PRO A 175 -9.00 -6.37 21.81
N HIS A 176 -8.39 -6.63 20.64
CA HIS A 176 -7.25 -7.54 20.50
C HIS A 176 -5.90 -6.80 20.47
N GLY A 177 -5.88 -5.48 20.73
CA GLY A 177 -4.68 -4.65 20.65
C GLY A 177 -4.13 -4.48 19.24
N ILE A 178 -4.95 -4.68 18.20
CA ILE A 178 -4.57 -4.51 16.80
C ILE A 178 -5.07 -3.17 16.31
N ARG A 179 -4.15 -2.33 15.82
CA ARG A 179 -4.46 -1.01 15.25
C ARG A 179 -4.55 -1.11 13.74
N VAL A 180 -5.49 -0.39 13.13
CA VAL A 180 -5.68 -0.37 11.68
C VAL A 180 -5.80 1.08 11.20
N ASN A 181 -4.94 1.50 10.27
CA ASN A 181 -4.95 2.85 9.71
C ASN A 181 -4.77 2.84 8.19
N THR A 182 -5.21 3.91 7.56
CA THR A 182 -5.01 4.16 6.12
C THR A 182 -4.01 5.30 5.94
N ILE A 183 -3.13 5.20 4.96
CA ILE A 183 -2.36 6.32 4.42
C ILE A 183 -3.03 6.74 3.11
N ALA A 184 -3.20 8.04 2.90
CA ALA A 184 -3.70 8.62 1.66
C ALA A 184 -2.56 9.36 0.92
N PRO A 185 -1.79 8.66 0.05
CA PRO A 185 -0.77 9.28 -0.77
C PRO A 185 -1.36 10.29 -1.75
N GLY A 186 -0.57 11.34 -2.06
CA GLY A 186 -0.82 12.26 -3.17
C GLY A 186 -0.10 11.82 -4.46
N ASN A 187 0.48 12.79 -5.17
CA ASN A 187 1.23 12.57 -6.40
C ASN A 187 2.61 11.97 -6.08
N MET A 188 2.71 10.66 -6.19
CA MET A 188 3.93 9.91 -5.83
C MET A 188 4.75 9.54 -7.07
N ALA A 189 6.06 9.69 -6.99
CA ALA A 189 7.04 9.32 -8.02
C ALA A 189 7.10 7.78 -8.21
N THR A 190 6.10 7.22 -8.87
CA THR A 190 5.95 5.79 -9.16
C THR A 190 5.67 5.55 -10.63
N GLU A 191 5.95 4.35 -11.13
CA GLU A 191 5.66 4.03 -12.54
C GLU A 191 4.18 4.21 -12.90
N MET A 192 3.27 3.85 -11.99
CA MET A 192 1.83 4.08 -12.18
C MET A 192 1.51 5.56 -12.41
N HIS A 193 2.12 6.47 -11.66
CA HIS A 193 1.92 7.90 -11.82
C HIS A 193 2.61 8.44 -13.09
N TRP A 194 3.79 7.93 -13.41
CA TRP A 194 4.48 8.30 -14.64
C TRP A 194 3.73 7.87 -15.89
N ASP A 195 3.11 6.67 -15.89
CA ASP A 195 2.27 6.22 -17.00
C ASP A 195 1.03 7.09 -17.18
N GLU A 196 0.42 7.53 -16.08
CA GLU A 196 -0.67 8.51 -16.10
C GLU A 196 -0.21 9.84 -16.73
N LEU A 197 0.93 10.39 -16.31
CA LEU A 197 1.45 11.64 -16.86
C LEU A 197 1.85 11.51 -18.34
N ARG A 198 2.42 10.36 -18.76
CA ARG A 198 2.67 10.07 -20.18
C ARG A 198 1.37 10.05 -21.00
N SER A 199 0.30 9.48 -20.45
CA SER A 199 -1.02 9.49 -21.08
C SER A 199 -1.59 10.90 -21.21
N ARG A 200 -1.53 11.68 -20.13
CA ARG A 200 -1.96 13.09 -20.12
C ARG A 200 -1.17 13.93 -21.11
N ALA A 201 0.15 13.77 -21.19
CA ALA A 201 1.00 14.47 -22.14
C ALA A 201 0.57 14.21 -23.58
N ARG A 202 0.34 12.94 -23.94
CA ARG A 202 -0.17 12.58 -25.28
C ARG A 202 -1.52 13.21 -25.58
N ALA A 203 -2.45 13.19 -24.63
CA ALA A 203 -3.80 13.76 -24.81
C ALA A 203 -3.80 15.29 -24.93
N ALA A 204 -2.88 15.97 -24.22
CA ALA A 204 -2.76 17.41 -24.21
C ALA A 204 -1.82 17.99 -25.30
N GLY A 205 -1.07 17.13 -26.04
CA GLY A 205 -0.05 17.58 -27.00
C GLY A 205 1.15 18.27 -26.35
N THR A 206 1.48 17.89 -25.11
CA THR A 206 2.61 18.40 -24.33
C THR A 206 3.70 17.34 -24.15
N THR A 207 4.85 17.70 -23.56
CA THR A 207 5.88 16.74 -23.20
C THR A 207 5.60 16.08 -21.84
N PHE A 208 6.23 14.95 -21.59
CA PHE A 208 6.17 14.29 -20.26
C PHE A 208 6.75 15.20 -19.17
N GLU A 209 7.87 15.85 -19.44
CA GLU A 209 8.57 16.77 -18.55
C GLU A 209 7.69 17.97 -18.15
N GLU A 210 6.95 18.54 -19.11
CA GLU A 210 5.99 19.61 -18.85
C GLU A 210 4.88 19.15 -17.89
N GLN A 211 4.38 17.91 -18.04
CA GLN A 211 3.37 17.35 -17.13
C GLN A 211 3.95 17.08 -15.73
N VAL A 212 5.19 16.58 -15.64
CA VAL A 212 5.89 16.38 -14.37
C VAL A 212 6.03 17.71 -13.64
N ASP A 213 6.52 18.75 -14.31
CA ASP A 213 6.69 20.08 -13.73
C ASP A 213 5.36 20.72 -13.32
N LEU A 214 4.31 20.55 -14.15
CA LEU A 214 2.97 21.08 -13.85
C LEU A 214 2.43 20.49 -12.55
N VAL A 215 2.53 19.16 -12.40
CA VAL A 215 2.08 18.48 -11.18
C VAL A 215 2.95 18.86 -9.98
N ALA A 216 4.27 18.92 -10.12
CA ALA A 216 5.15 19.32 -9.03
C ALA A 216 4.80 20.74 -8.51
N ARG A 217 4.53 21.70 -9.40
CA ARG A 217 4.11 23.07 -9.04
C ARG A 217 2.72 23.13 -8.38
N SER A 218 1.85 22.16 -8.63
CA SER A 218 0.53 22.08 -8.00
C SER A 218 0.59 21.55 -6.57
N VAL A 219 1.68 20.90 -6.18
CA VAL A 219 1.90 20.41 -4.82
C VAL A 219 2.49 21.53 -3.96
N PRO A 220 1.90 21.92 -2.83
CA PRO A 220 2.43 22.97 -1.95
C PRO A 220 3.91 22.77 -1.54
N LEU A 221 4.35 21.53 -1.33
CA LEU A 221 5.77 21.24 -1.06
C LEU A 221 6.66 21.26 -2.31
N GLY A 222 6.13 21.60 -3.49
CA GLY A 222 6.89 21.87 -4.72
C GLY A 222 7.52 20.64 -5.39
N ARG A 223 7.12 19.42 -5.02
CA ARG A 223 7.69 18.18 -5.56
C ARG A 223 6.71 17.02 -5.55
N HIS A 224 6.95 16.02 -6.34
CA HIS A 224 6.34 14.70 -6.16
C HIS A 224 6.81 14.07 -4.85
N GLY A 225 5.92 13.31 -4.20
CA GLY A 225 6.31 12.46 -3.08
C GLY A 225 7.13 11.27 -3.54
N THR A 226 7.92 10.70 -2.64
CA THR A 226 8.77 9.53 -2.89
C THR A 226 8.31 8.32 -2.09
N GLY A 227 8.86 7.16 -2.37
CA GLY A 227 8.65 5.97 -1.55
C GLY A 227 9.05 6.19 -0.09
N ASP A 228 10.10 6.97 0.16
CA ASP A 228 10.58 7.26 1.52
C ASP A 228 9.60 8.13 2.32
N ASP A 229 8.87 9.05 1.68
CA ASP A 229 7.84 9.86 2.33
C ASP A 229 6.72 8.96 2.90
N ILE A 230 6.34 7.92 2.17
CA ILE A 230 5.35 6.92 2.61
C ILE A 230 5.95 5.96 3.63
N ALA A 231 7.16 5.46 3.37
CA ALA A 231 7.81 4.46 4.21
C ALA A 231 8.08 4.98 5.64
N GLY A 232 8.39 6.28 5.79
CA GLY A 232 8.55 6.93 7.09
C GLY A 232 7.26 6.90 7.92
N VAL A 233 6.12 7.22 7.30
CA VAL A 233 4.81 7.22 7.98
C VAL A 233 4.35 5.80 8.28
N VAL A 234 4.57 4.84 7.37
CA VAL A 234 4.30 3.41 7.65
C VAL A 234 5.13 2.94 8.83
N ALA A 235 6.43 3.23 8.87
CA ALA A 235 7.31 2.81 9.96
C ALA A 235 6.84 3.37 11.32
N TRP A 236 6.38 4.61 11.36
CA TRP A 236 5.76 5.19 12.55
C TRP A 236 4.44 4.49 12.92
N LEU A 237 3.53 4.29 11.96
CA LEU A 237 2.23 3.67 12.22
C LEU A 237 2.34 2.24 12.76
N VAL A 238 3.36 1.47 12.37
CA VAL A 238 3.57 0.11 12.88
C VAL A 238 4.38 0.07 14.18
N SER A 239 4.93 1.19 14.63
CA SER A 239 5.70 1.31 15.87
C SER A 239 4.81 1.52 17.11
N ALA A 240 5.43 1.46 18.28
CA ALA A 240 4.77 1.76 19.55
C ALA A 240 4.39 3.25 19.69
N ASP A 241 5.11 4.15 18.99
CA ASP A 241 4.86 5.60 19.05
C ASP A 241 3.48 5.98 18.47
N ALA A 242 2.89 5.13 17.62
CA ALA A 242 1.53 5.27 17.12
C ALA A 242 0.50 4.49 17.96
N GLY A 243 0.82 4.16 19.22
CA GLY A 243 0.00 3.30 20.09
C GLY A 243 -1.42 3.80 20.34
N TYR A 244 -1.70 5.09 20.17
CA TYR A 244 -3.04 5.67 20.34
C TYR A 244 -3.68 6.11 19.01
N VAL A 245 -3.19 5.57 17.88
CA VAL A 245 -3.69 5.92 16.53
C VAL A 245 -4.30 4.67 15.88
N THR A 246 -5.62 4.67 15.70
CA THR A 246 -6.36 3.63 14.99
C THR A 246 -7.59 4.21 14.29
N GLY A 247 -8.02 3.61 13.18
CA GLY A 247 -9.18 4.04 12.39
C GLY A 247 -8.95 5.31 11.56
N GLN A 248 -7.71 5.84 11.51
CA GLN A 248 -7.42 7.12 10.86
C GLN A 248 -7.05 6.94 9.39
N THR A 249 -7.37 7.97 8.60
CA THR A 249 -6.82 8.17 7.25
C THR A 249 -5.83 9.34 7.30
N ILE A 250 -4.55 9.05 7.11
CA ILE A 250 -3.47 10.03 7.24
C ILE A 250 -3.01 10.46 5.84
N GLY A 251 -3.18 11.74 5.53
CA GLY A 251 -2.73 12.34 4.28
C GLY A 251 -1.20 12.44 4.23
N VAL A 252 -0.58 11.83 3.20
CA VAL A 252 0.85 11.97 2.88
C VAL A 252 0.96 12.45 1.44
N ASN A 253 0.66 13.73 1.22
CA ASN A 253 0.33 14.25 -0.10
C ASN A 253 0.98 15.61 -0.43
N GLY A 254 1.92 16.08 0.39
CA GLY A 254 2.60 17.37 0.16
C GLY A 254 1.71 18.60 0.24
N GLY A 255 0.51 18.47 0.81
CA GLY A 255 -0.47 19.54 0.95
C GLY A 255 -1.42 19.69 -0.25
N VAL A 256 -1.36 18.81 -1.25
CA VAL A 256 -2.24 18.86 -2.42
C VAL A 256 -3.71 18.60 -2.07
N TRP A 257 -3.95 17.96 -0.96
CA TRP A 257 -5.28 17.76 -0.39
C TRP A 257 -5.25 17.95 1.13
N LEU A 258 -6.12 18.83 1.61
CA LEU A 258 -6.32 19.10 3.05
C LEU A 258 -7.69 18.54 3.46
N SER A 259 -7.72 17.61 4.40
CA SER A 259 -8.93 16.98 4.95
C SER A 259 -9.22 17.48 6.35
#